data_716a93aca7d29eddf409eaea2288bbcb
#
_entry.id   716a93aca7d29eddf409eaea2288bbcb
#
_cell.length_a   1.000
_cell.length_b   1.000
_cell.length_c   1.000
_cell.angle_alpha   90.00
_cell.angle_beta   90.00
_cell.angle_gamma   90.00
#
_symmetry.space_group_name_H-M   'P 1'
#
loop_
_entity.id
_entity.type
_entity.pdbx_description
1 polymer ?
#
loop_
_entity_poly.entity_id
_entity_poly.type
_entity_poly.pdbx_seq_one_letter_code
_entity_poly.pdbx_strand_id
1 'polypeptide(L)'
;MPEKILVVDDDPDILDAITMILESQGYQVVTARDGVEGLANLKAEKPDLMILDLLMPKMDGWAVCKELQDPRWSKYRSIPILILTSVREEASRRRYELETGLELDVDDYLEKPMAPNTLLDRVGKLLKKREKV
;
A
#
# COMPACT_ATOMS: atom_id res chain seq x y z
N MET A 1 12.57 4.28 -17.53
CA MET A 1 12.41 4.86 -16.18
C MET A 1 11.92 3.79 -15.22
N PRO A 2 12.59 3.59 -14.09
CA PRO A 2 12.12 2.62 -13.11
C PRO A 2 10.80 3.08 -12.49
N GLU A 3 9.92 2.14 -12.23
CA GLU A 3 8.70 2.41 -11.49
C GLU A 3 9.05 2.78 -10.05
N LYS A 4 8.26 3.68 -9.49
CA LYS A 4 8.41 4.16 -8.12
C LYS A 4 7.32 3.56 -7.24
N ILE A 5 7.71 2.97 -6.12
CA ILE A 5 6.78 2.32 -5.19
C ILE A 5 6.85 3.02 -3.84
N LEU A 6 5.69 3.44 -3.35
CA LEU A 6 5.55 4.00 -2.01
C LEU A 6 5.18 2.88 -1.05
N VAL A 7 5.97 2.70 0.01
CA VAL A 7 5.73 1.68 1.04
C VAL A 7 5.42 2.38 2.36
N VAL A 8 4.24 2.13 2.91
CA VAL A 8 3.75 2.76 4.13
C VAL A 8 3.56 1.70 5.22
N ASP A 9 4.41 1.72 6.24
CA ASP A 9 4.37 0.80 7.37
C ASP A 9 5.10 1.47 8.54
N ASP A 10 4.60 1.27 9.77
CA ASP A 10 5.24 1.87 10.94
C ASP A 10 6.41 1.04 11.49
N ASP A 11 6.58 -0.19 11.02
CA ASP A 11 7.68 -1.06 11.43
C ASP A 11 8.90 -0.81 10.52
N PRO A 12 10.01 -0.24 11.08
CA PRO A 12 11.18 0.06 10.27
C PRO A 12 11.85 -1.19 9.71
N ASP A 13 11.76 -2.33 10.37
CA ASP A 13 12.34 -3.58 9.88
C ASP A 13 11.59 -4.08 8.64
N ILE A 14 10.28 -3.94 8.63
CA ILE A 14 9.46 -4.29 7.46
C ILE A 14 9.77 -3.33 6.30
N LEU A 15 9.85 -2.03 6.57
CA LEU A 15 10.21 -1.05 5.54
C LEU A 15 11.57 -1.36 4.92
N ASP A 16 12.56 -1.67 5.74
CA ASP A 16 13.90 -2.00 5.25
C ASP A 16 13.89 -3.27 4.41
N ALA A 17 13.21 -4.31 4.88
CA ALA A 17 13.14 -5.59 4.17
C ALA A 17 12.45 -5.44 2.80
N ILE A 18 11.32 -4.77 2.76
CA ILE A 18 10.57 -4.55 1.52
C ILE A 18 11.38 -3.67 0.56
N THR A 19 12.04 -2.63 1.08
CA THR A 19 12.88 -1.75 0.28
C THR A 19 14.00 -2.54 -0.40
N MET A 20 14.69 -3.39 0.35
CA MET A 20 15.76 -4.23 -0.21
C MET A 20 15.24 -5.14 -1.32
N ILE A 21 14.11 -5.79 -1.10
CA ILE A 21 13.52 -6.70 -2.08
C ILE A 21 13.18 -5.94 -3.37
N LEU A 22 12.50 -4.80 -3.25
CA LEU A 22 12.07 -4.03 -4.40
C LEU A 22 13.25 -3.41 -5.15
N GLU A 23 14.20 -2.84 -4.43
CA GLU A 23 15.39 -2.24 -5.05
C GLU A 23 16.23 -3.27 -5.78
N SER A 24 16.25 -4.53 -5.32
CA SER A 24 16.96 -5.61 -6.00
C SER A 24 16.46 -5.86 -7.42
N GLN A 25 15.22 -5.45 -7.71
CA GLN A 25 14.61 -5.59 -9.03
C GLN A 25 14.57 -4.28 -9.82
N GLY A 26 15.28 -3.27 -9.33
CA GLY A 26 15.41 -1.99 -10.04
C GLY A 26 14.30 -0.99 -9.76
N TYR A 27 13.37 -1.28 -8.85
CA TYR A 27 12.34 -0.31 -8.47
C TYR A 27 12.93 0.81 -7.61
N GLN A 28 12.39 2.02 -7.76
CA GLN A 28 12.64 3.11 -6.82
C GLN A 28 11.65 2.97 -5.66
N VAL A 29 12.12 3.19 -4.43
CA VAL A 29 11.27 3.04 -3.24
C VAL A 29 11.26 4.33 -2.43
N VAL A 30 10.05 4.77 -2.07
CA VAL A 30 9.83 5.86 -1.13
C VAL A 30 9.09 5.25 0.06
N THR A 31 9.50 5.58 1.27
CA THR A 31 8.90 5.02 2.48
C THR A 31 8.15 6.07 3.29
N ALA A 32 7.17 5.61 4.07
CA ALA A 32 6.43 6.44 5.02
C ALA A 32 6.09 5.58 6.24
N ARG A 33 6.04 6.19 7.42
CA ARG A 33 5.83 5.48 8.68
C ARG A 33 4.41 5.53 9.23
N ASP A 34 3.56 6.32 8.62
CA ASP A 34 2.15 6.42 8.99
C ASP A 34 1.34 6.95 7.80
N GLY A 35 0.03 6.98 7.96
CA GLY A 35 -0.86 7.40 6.89
C GLY A 35 -0.72 8.87 6.51
N VAL A 36 -0.40 9.73 7.46
CA VAL A 36 -0.21 11.16 7.19
C VAL A 36 0.99 11.38 6.27
N GLU A 37 2.13 10.78 6.64
CA GLU A 37 3.33 10.83 5.81
C GLU A 37 3.11 10.13 4.47
N GLY A 38 2.36 9.01 4.48
CA GLY A 38 2.02 8.28 3.28
C GLY A 38 1.27 9.12 2.26
N LEU A 39 0.25 9.85 2.70
CA LEU A 39 -0.52 10.74 1.83
C LEU A 39 0.32 11.92 1.33
N ALA A 40 1.17 12.48 2.19
CA ALA A 40 2.08 13.55 1.78
C ALA A 40 3.04 13.08 0.69
N ASN A 41 3.61 11.88 0.85
CA ASN A 41 4.52 11.30 -0.13
C ASN A 41 3.80 10.90 -1.42
N LEU A 42 2.54 10.49 -1.33
CA LEU A 42 1.73 10.20 -2.51
C LEU A 42 1.62 11.44 -3.42
N LYS A 43 1.37 12.60 -2.82
CA LYS A 43 1.31 13.86 -3.58
C LYS A 43 2.66 14.28 -4.13
N ALA A 44 3.70 14.22 -3.27
CA ALA A 44 5.02 14.72 -3.61
C ALA A 44 5.73 13.85 -4.64
N GLU A 45 5.62 12.53 -4.50
CA GLU A 45 6.42 11.58 -5.27
C GLU A 45 5.68 10.95 -6.44
N LYS A 46 4.36 10.98 -6.45
CA LYS A 46 3.51 10.42 -7.50
C LYS A 46 3.93 8.99 -7.88
N PRO A 47 3.88 8.05 -6.92
CA PRO A 47 4.35 6.69 -7.17
C PRO A 47 3.45 5.95 -8.17
N ASP A 48 3.98 4.85 -8.70
CA ASP A 48 3.24 3.98 -9.61
C ASP A 48 2.43 2.92 -8.88
N LEU A 49 2.73 2.68 -7.60
CA LEU A 49 2.05 1.70 -6.76
C LEU A 49 2.26 2.09 -5.30
N MET A 50 1.26 1.83 -4.47
CA MET A 50 1.37 2.03 -3.02
C MET A 50 1.17 0.70 -2.29
N ILE A 51 2.12 0.36 -1.41
CA ILE A 51 2.02 -0.77 -0.48
C ILE A 51 1.69 -0.17 0.88
N LEU A 52 0.60 -0.60 1.50
CA LEU A 52 0.02 0.06 2.66
C LEU A 52 -0.32 -0.95 3.76
N ASP A 53 0.27 -0.74 4.94
CA ASP A 53 -0.09 -1.47 6.15
C ASP A 53 -1.41 -0.92 6.71
N LEU A 54 -2.21 -1.78 7.34
CA LEU A 54 -3.50 -1.37 7.90
C LEU A 54 -3.38 -0.75 9.28
N LEU A 55 -2.56 -1.32 10.18
CA LEU A 55 -2.46 -0.83 11.55
C LEU A 55 -1.22 0.02 11.76
N MET A 56 -1.41 1.32 11.87
CA MET A 56 -0.34 2.30 12.06
C MET A 56 -0.80 3.39 13.01
N PRO A 57 0.14 4.06 13.73
CA PRO A 57 -0.21 5.21 14.56
C PRO A 57 -0.62 6.41 13.71
N LYS A 58 -1.22 7.41 14.35
CA LYS A 58 -1.68 8.68 13.76
C LYS A 58 -2.80 8.50 12.76
N MET A 59 -2.53 7.84 11.63
CA MET A 59 -3.53 7.61 10.59
C MET A 59 -3.29 6.21 10.03
N ASP A 60 -4.25 5.31 10.25
CA ASP A 60 -4.14 3.92 9.82
C ASP A 60 -4.49 3.74 8.33
N GLY A 61 -4.34 2.51 7.83
CA GLY A 61 -4.59 2.21 6.42
C GLY A 61 -6.05 2.38 6.00
N TRP A 62 -7.01 2.13 6.89
CA TRP A 62 -8.43 2.37 6.59
C TRP A 62 -8.68 3.85 6.35
N ALA A 63 -8.12 4.69 7.21
CA ALA A 63 -8.26 6.14 7.08
C ALA A 63 -7.62 6.66 5.79
N VAL A 64 -6.47 6.11 5.40
CA VAL A 64 -5.83 6.45 4.13
C VAL A 64 -6.75 6.09 2.96
N CYS A 65 -7.30 4.88 2.94
CA CYS A 65 -8.19 4.44 1.86
C CYS A 65 -9.46 5.31 1.80
N LYS A 66 -10.00 5.67 2.95
CA LYS A 66 -11.18 6.55 3.03
C LYS A 66 -10.87 7.93 2.46
N GLU A 67 -9.72 8.51 2.84
CA GLU A 67 -9.29 9.82 2.34
C GLU A 67 -9.14 9.81 0.83
N LEU A 68 -8.59 8.73 0.27
CA LEU A 68 -8.39 8.61 -1.18
C LEU A 68 -9.70 8.57 -1.97
N GLN A 69 -10.84 8.29 -1.34
CA GLN A 69 -12.14 8.34 -1.98
C GLN A 69 -12.68 9.76 -2.12
N ASP A 70 -12.12 10.72 -1.39
CA ASP A 70 -12.49 12.12 -1.53
C ASP A 70 -12.13 12.63 -2.93
N PRO A 71 -13.02 13.41 -3.60
CA PRO A 71 -12.74 13.94 -4.94
C PRO A 71 -11.41 14.70 -5.07
N ARG A 72 -10.91 15.27 -3.99
CA ARG A 72 -9.61 15.96 -4.00
C ARG A 72 -8.45 15.04 -4.39
N TRP A 73 -8.63 13.72 -4.23
CA TRP A 73 -7.62 12.71 -4.52
C TRP A 73 -7.89 11.96 -5.82
N SER A 74 -8.84 12.44 -6.65
CA SER A 74 -9.26 11.72 -7.85
C SER A 74 -8.13 11.42 -8.83
N LYS A 75 -7.14 12.29 -8.93
CA LYS A 75 -6.00 12.07 -9.85
C LYS A 75 -5.05 10.95 -9.40
N TYR A 76 -5.18 10.46 -8.16
CA TYR A 76 -4.36 9.37 -7.63
C TYR A 76 -5.08 8.03 -7.65
N ARG A 77 -6.35 7.98 -8.09
CA ARG A 77 -7.16 6.75 -8.04
C ARG A 77 -6.68 5.65 -8.98
N SER A 78 -5.91 5.98 -10.00
CA SER A 78 -5.35 4.99 -10.90
C SER A 78 -4.15 4.25 -10.31
N ILE A 79 -3.61 4.75 -9.18
CA ILE A 79 -2.46 4.12 -8.52
C ILE A 79 -2.95 2.89 -7.77
N PRO A 80 -2.47 1.67 -8.13
CA PRO A 80 -2.90 0.47 -7.43
C PRO A 80 -2.41 0.45 -5.99
N ILE A 81 -3.21 -0.14 -5.12
CA ILE A 81 -2.93 -0.25 -3.68
C ILE A 81 -2.84 -1.73 -3.32
N LEU A 82 -1.71 -2.13 -2.76
CA LEU A 82 -1.48 -3.45 -2.20
C LEU A 82 -1.47 -3.33 -0.68
N ILE A 83 -2.44 -3.95 -0.02
CA ILE A 83 -2.52 -3.94 1.43
C ILE A 83 -1.65 -5.04 2.02
N LEU A 84 -0.83 -4.70 3.02
CA LEU A 84 -0.13 -5.67 3.85
C LEU A 84 -0.96 -5.92 5.09
N THR A 85 -1.20 -7.19 5.41
CA THR A 85 -2.04 -7.56 6.54
C THR A 85 -1.44 -8.74 7.30
N SER A 86 -1.69 -8.80 8.62
CA SER A 86 -1.39 -9.97 9.44
C SER A 86 -2.70 -10.69 9.76
N VAL A 87 -2.61 -11.87 10.37
CA VAL A 87 -3.82 -12.58 10.82
C VAL A 87 -4.67 -11.69 11.72
N ARG A 88 -4.04 -10.94 12.61
CA ARG A 88 -4.72 -10.02 13.53
C ARG A 88 -5.38 -8.87 12.79
N GLU A 89 -4.68 -8.29 11.82
CA GLU A 89 -5.18 -7.19 11.00
C GLU A 89 -6.33 -7.65 10.11
N GLU A 90 -6.27 -8.89 9.61
CA GLU A 90 -7.33 -9.48 8.80
C GLU A 90 -8.63 -9.60 9.60
N ALA A 91 -8.55 -9.99 10.86
CA ALA A 91 -9.73 -10.05 11.75
C ALA A 91 -10.31 -8.65 11.96
N SER A 92 -9.46 -7.63 12.13
CA SER A 92 -9.90 -6.24 12.25
C SER A 92 -10.56 -5.73 10.98
N ARG A 93 -10.02 -6.09 9.82
CA ARG A 93 -10.60 -5.73 8.52
C ARG A 93 -12.01 -6.32 8.36
N ARG A 94 -12.18 -7.59 8.68
CA ARG A 94 -13.49 -8.26 8.60
C ARG A 94 -14.52 -7.59 9.52
N ARG A 95 -14.09 -7.22 10.71
CA ARG A 95 -14.97 -6.52 11.66
C ARG A 95 -15.39 -5.16 11.11
N TYR A 96 -14.45 -4.41 10.57
CA TYR A 96 -14.72 -3.11 9.95
C TYR A 96 -15.76 -3.24 8.84
N GLU A 97 -15.55 -4.20 7.94
CA GLU A 97 -16.48 -4.43 6.82
C GLU A 97 -17.88 -4.83 7.30
N LEU A 98 -17.96 -5.68 8.33
CA LEU A 98 -19.23 -6.10 8.92
C LEU A 98 -19.97 -4.96 9.59
N GLU A 99 -19.27 -4.12 10.34
CA GLU A 99 -19.86 -3.02 11.09
C GLU A 99 -20.30 -1.86 10.20
N THR A 100 -19.54 -1.58 9.15
CA THR A 100 -19.79 -0.42 8.28
C THR A 100 -20.51 -0.78 6.99
N GLY A 101 -20.48 -2.04 6.59
CA GLY A 101 -20.97 -2.48 5.28
C GLY A 101 -20.08 -2.01 4.13
N LEU A 102 -18.89 -1.49 4.42
CA LEU A 102 -17.97 -0.95 3.42
C LEU A 102 -16.76 -1.87 3.28
N GLU A 103 -16.38 -2.16 2.05
CA GLU A 103 -15.14 -2.85 1.73
C GLU A 103 -14.08 -1.81 1.39
N LEU A 104 -12.81 -2.19 1.60
CA LEU A 104 -11.70 -1.34 1.19
C LEU A 104 -11.60 -1.34 -0.33
N ASP A 105 -11.49 -0.15 -0.91
CA ASP A 105 -11.29 0.01 -2.35
C ASP A 105 -9.80 -0.09 -2.66
N VAL A 106 -9.32 -1.33 -2.75
CA VAL A 106 -7.91 -1.65 -2.99
C VAL A 106 -7.81 -2.75 -4.03
N ASP A 107 -6.61 -2.93 -4.57
CA ASP A 107 -6.39 -3.85 -5.69
C ASP A 107 -6.01 -5.26 -5.25
N ASP A 108 -5.32 -5.40 -4.12
CA ASP A 108 -4.89 -6.72 -3.64
C ASP A 108 -4.51 -6.66 -2.16
N TYR A 109 -4.43 -7.83 -1.54
CA TYR A 109 -4.00 -8.03 -0.15
C TYR A 109 -2.87 -9.04 -0.12
N LEU A 110 -1.89 -8.83 0.76
CA LEU A 110 -0.78 -9.75 0.96
C LEU A 110 -0.54 -9.94 2.45
N GLU A 111 -0.57 -11.19 2.92
CA GLU A 111 -0.41 -11.50 4.34
C GLU A 111 1.06 -11.51 4.75
N LYS A 112 1.36 -10.91 5.91
CA LYS A 112 2.68 -10.94 6.52
C LYS A 112 2.85 -12.21 7.37
N PRO A 113 4.05 -12.79 7.44
CA PRO A 113 5.24 -12.48 6.64
C PRO A 113 5.09 -13.01 5.22
N MET A 114 5.61 -12.27 4.24
CA MET A 114 5.54 -12.68 2.84
C MET A 114 6.93 -13.08 2.33
N ALA A 115 6.97 -14.08 1.44
CA ALA A 115 8.19 -14.43 0.75
C ALA A 115 8.54 -13.35 -0.28
N PRO A 116 9.84 -13.07 -0.50
CA PRO A 116 10.23 -12.05 -1.49
C PRO A 116 9.64 -12.28 -2.87
N ASN A 117 9.62 -13.53 -3.35
CA ASN A 117 9.07 -13.85 -4.67
C ASN A 117 7.57 -13.57 -4.75
N THR A 118 6.83 -13.80 -3.65
CA THR A 118 5.40 -13.52 -3.61
C THR A 118 5.13 -12.02 -3.71
N LEU A 119 5.90 -11.22 -2.97
CA LEU A 119 5.79 -9.76 -3.03
C LEU A 119 6.08 -9.25 -4.44
N LEU A 120 7.19 -9.69 -5.04
CA LEU A 120 7.58 -9.26 -6.39
C LEU A 120 6.56 -9.66 -7.45
N ASP A 121 5.97 -10.85 -7.34
CA ASP A 121 4.93 -11.31 -8.26
C ASP A 121 3.69 -10.41 -8.20
N ARG A 122 3.21 -10.10 -7.00
CA ARG A 122 2.04 -9.23 -6.81
C ARG A 122 2.30 -7.82 -7.30
N VAL A 123 3.46 -7.26 -6.98
CA VAL A 123 3.86 -5.92 -7.43
C VAL A 123 3.90 -5.88 -8.96
N GLY A 124 4.54 -6.85 -9.58
CA GLY A 124 4.62 -6.93 -11.04
C GLY A 124 3.25 -7.02 -11.71
N LYS A 125 2.35 -7.81 -11.17
CA LYS A 125 0.99 -7.94 -11.70
C LYS A 125 0.19 -6.64 -11.60
N LEU A 126 0.30 -5.95 -10.47
CA LEU A 126 -0.41 -4.68 -10.29
C LEU A 126 0.12 -3.58 -11.18
N LEU A 127 1.42 -3.52 -11.39
CA LEU A 127 2.02 -2.54 -12.30
C LEU A 127 1.60 -2.81 -13.76
N LYS A 128 1.53 -4.05 -14.17
CA LYS A 128 1.05 -4.41 -15.51
C LYS A 128 -0.41 -4.06 -15.70
N LYS A 129 -1.24 -4.27 -14.69
CA LYS A 129 -2.65 -3.92 -14.73
C LYS A 129 -2.84 -2.41 -14.93
N ARG A 130 -2.03 -1.60 -14.26
CA ARG A 130 -2.05 -0.15 -14.41
C ARG A 130 -1.69 0.29 -15.82
N GLU A 131 -0.67 -0.31 -16.44
CA GLU A 131 -0.23 0.01 -17.78
C GLU A 131 -1.29 -0.22 -18.85
N LYS A 132 -2.22 -1.15 -18.62
CA LYS A 132 -3.27 -1.50 -19.56
C LYS A 132 -4.48 -0.55 -19.50
N VAL A 133 -4.51 0.34 -18.55
CA VAL A 133 -5.56 1.34 -18.36
C VAL A 133 -5.13 2.69 -18.98
#